data_0b540ab7d04abcf7be93db59ff9d700e
#
_entry.id   0b540ab7d04abcf7be93db59ff9d700e
#
_cell.length_a   1.000
_cell.length_b   1.000
_cell.length_c   1.000
_cell.angle_alpha   90.00
_cell.angle_beta   90.00
_cell.angle_gamma   90.00
#
_symmetry.space_group_name_H-M   'P 1'
#
loop_
_entity.id
_entity.type
_entity.pdbx_description
1 polymer ?
#
loop_
_entity_poly.entity_id
_entity_poly.type
_entity_poly.pdbx_seq_one_letter_code
_entity_poly.pdbx_strand_id
1 'polypeptide(L)'
;MKTAFHHAALPWLVALVAVPAPAFAESVPAFELKLDIDQDGKMDRAVAMQEPGGPADLYIYLAVGEEKLDPLRRPDFVRKGLTEDRVIDLESKGKGSLAVTSCFGCGASKSTEDTLTIVYRQGQFLVGGYSRSWDWNQQTSDGVETTVGGCDINYLTGKGTVSKDLKDGKPIKGKFRPVPLKDWSSDKRPKACDF
;
A
#
# COMPACT_ATOMS: atom_id res chain seq x y z
N MET A 1 -63.65 44.45 -44.95
CA MET A 1 -62.24 44.06 -45.04
C MET A 1 -61.80 43.51 -43.67
N LYS A 2 -61.64 42.19 -43.58
CA LYS A 2 -61.16 41.51 -42.33
C LYS A 2 -59.73 41.01 -42.59
N THR A 3 -58.74 41.60 -41.93
CA THR A 3 -57.33 41.17 -41.98
C THR A 3 -57.10 40.06 -40.95
N ALA A 4 -56.71 38.88 -41.38
CA ALA A 4 -56.34 37.77 -40.53
C ALA A 4 -54.84 37.84 -40.21
N PHE A 5 -54.50 37.89 -38.93
CA PHE A 5 -53.11 37.78 -38.44
C PHE A 5 -52.77 36.31 -38.25
N HIS A 6 -51.77 35.85 -39.00
CA HIS A 6 -51.19 34.51 -38.78
C HIS A 6 -50.08 34.61 -37.79
N HIS A 7 -50.26 33.96 -36.64
CA HIS A 7 -49.21 33.75 -35.66
C HIS A 7 -48.37 32.53 -36.05
N ALA A 8 -47.14 32.78 -36.45
CA ALA A 8 -46.16 31.69 -36.65
C ALA A 8 -45.52 31.30 -35.28
N ALA A 9 -45.79 30.07 -34.82
CA ALA A 9 -45.14 29.50 -33.63
C ALA A 9 -43.76 28.98 -34.02
N LEU A 10 -42.70 29.54 -33.43
CA LEU A 10 -41.36 29.01 -33.54
C LEU A 10 -41.21 27.81 -32.56
N PRO A 11 -40.74 26.64 -33.04
CA PRO A 11 -40.40 25.54 -32.14
C PRO A 11 -39.07 25.81 -31.42
N TRP A 12 -39.08 25.77 -30.09
CA TRP A 12 -37.89 25.83 -29.28
C TRP A 12 -37.17 24.47 -29.35
N LEU A 13 -36.03 24.42 -30.04
CA LEU A 13 -35.10 23.30 -30.01
C LEU A 13 -34.35 23.30 -28.68
N VAL A 14 -34.71 22.40 -27.77
CA VAL A 14 -33.95 22.12 -26.56
C VAL A 14 -32.76 21.23 -26.95
N ALA A 15 -31.58 21.82 -27.03
CA ALA A 15 -30.33 21.06 -27.19
C ALA A 15 -30.00 20.34 -25.88
N LEU A 16 -30.15 19.02 -25.83
CA LEU A 16 -29.63 18.19 -24.74
C LEU A 16 -28.08 18.20 -24.78
N VAL A 17 -27.47 18.93 -23.89
CA VAL A 17 -26.02 18.85 -23.65
C VAL A 17 -25.77 17.57 -22.86
N ALA A 18 -25.22 16.56 -23.52
CA ALA A 18 -24.72 15.36 -22.86
C ALA A 18 -23.48 15.73 -22.04
N VAL A 19 -23.61 15.79 -20.71
CA VAL A 19 -22.50 15.96 -19.78
C VAL A 19 -21.75 14.62 -19.76
N PRO A 20 -20.45 14.57 -20.14
CA PRO A 20 -19.69 13.33 -20.04
C PRO A 20 -19.64 12.91 -18.58
N ALA A 21 -20.00 11.65 -18.30
CA ALA A 21 -19.83 11.07 -16.97
C ALA A 21 -18.34 11.07 -16.62
N PRO A 22 -17.96 11.39 -15.36
CA PRO A 22 -16.57 11.30 -14.94
C PRO A 22 -16.09 9.86 -15.16
N ALA A 23 -15.02 9.70 -15.94
CA ALA A 23 -14.33 8.44 -16.05
C ALA A 23 -13.72 8.14 -14.66
N PHE A 24 -14.28 7.17 -13.95
CA PHE A 24 -13.62 6.64 -12.74
C PHE A 24 -12.32 6.01 -13.21
N ALA A 25 -11.20 6.51 -12.65
CA ALA A 25 -9.90 5.89 -12.88
C ALA A 25 -10.00 4.44 -12.39
N GLU A 26 -9.82 3.49 -13.29
CA GLU A 26 -9.81 2.08 -12.95
C GLU A 26 -8.51 1.80 -12.19
N SER A 27 -8.61 1.35 -10.94
CA SER A 27 -7.44 0.97 -10.15
C SER A 27 -6.81 -0.26 -10.79
N VAL A 28 -5.53 -0.15 -11.15
CA VAL A 28 -4.77 -1.26 -11.74
C VAL A 28 -3.95 -1.98 -10.67
N PRO A 29 -3.78 -3.32 -10.78
CA PRO A 29 -2.86 -4.04 -9.91
C PRO A 29 -1.46 -3.46 -10.06
N ALA A 30 -0.91 -2.90 -8.97
CA ALA A 30 0.47 -2.45 -8.94
C ALA A 30 1.42 -3.65 -8.79
N PHE A 31 1.02 -4.61 -7.94
CA PHE A 31 1.78 -5.83 -7.66
C PHE A 31 0.85 -6.99 -7.36
N GLU A 32 1.28 -8.18 -7.73
CA GLU A 32 0.63 -9.44 -7.43
C GLU A 32 1.69 -10.47 -7.03
N LEU A 33 1.41 -11.22 -5.96
CA LEU A 33 2.29 -12.25 -5.43
C LEU A 33 1.49 -13.50 -5.08
N LYS A 34 2.03 -14.68 -5.45
CA LYS A 34 1.53 -15.98 -5.00
C LYS A 34 2.38 -16.48 -3.83
N LEU A 35 1.76 -16.91 -2.77
CA LEU A 35 2.41 -17.47 -1.59
C LEU A 35 1.39 -18.31 -0.80
N ASP A 36 1.86 -19.22 0.04
CA ASP A 36 1.06 -19.94 1.04
C ASP A 36 1.13 -19.15 2.36
N ILE A 37 0.23 -18.16 2.54
CA ILE A 37 0.29 -17.22 3.68
C ILE A 37 -0.28 -17.83 4.96
N ASP A 38 -1.28 -18.71 4.86
CA ASP A 38 -1.90 -19.37 6.01
C ASP A 38 -1.27 -20.73 6.35
N GLN A 39 -0.35 -21.21 5.50
CA GLN A 39 0.43 -22.44 5.65
C GLN A 39 -0.46 -23.70 5.60
N ASP A 40 -1.52 -23.68 4.79
CA ASP A 40 -2.39 -24.83 4.56
C ASP A 40 -1.91 -25.74 3.42
N GLY A 41 -0.81 -25.37 2.77
CA GLY A 41 -0.19 -26.09 1.64
C GLY A 41 -0.78 -25.75 0.28
N LYS A 42 -1.71 -24.79 0.21
CA LYS A 42 -2.26 -24.26 -1.04
C LYS A 42 -1.73 -22.86 -1.30
N MET A 43 -1.61 -22.53 -2.58
CA MET A 43 -1.18 -21.18 -2.94
C MET A 43 -2.32 -20.20 -2.78
N ASP A 44 -2.01 -19.12 -2.10
CA ASP A 44 -2.81 -17.92 -1.95
C ASP A 44 -2.32 -16.83 -2.89
N ARG A 45 -3.03 -15.71 -2.92
CA ARG A 45 -2.66 -14.58 -3.73
C ARG A 45 -2.83 -13.27 -2.98
N ALA A 46 -1.78 -12.47 -2.95
CA ALA A 46 -1.82 -11.10 -2.47
C ALA A 46 -1.76 -10.13 -3.67
N VAL A 47 -2.61 -9.12 -3.67
CA VAL A 47 -2.67 -8.11 -4.74
C VAL A 47 -2.66 -6.73 -4.09
N ALA A 48 -1.67 -5.91 -4.44
CA ALA A 48 -1.67 -4.49 -4.10
C ALA A 48 -2.27 -3.70 -5.27
N MET A 49 -3.31 -2.92 -4.98
CA MET A 49 -3.97 -2.03 -5.92
C MET A 49 -3.66 -0.60 -5.53
N GLN A 50 -3.23 0.22 -6.48
CA GLN A 50 -2.92 1.62 -6.19
C GLN A 50 -3.30 2.50 -7.37
N GLU A 51 -4.06 3.56 -7.10
CA GLU A 51 -4.29 4.63 -8.06
C GLU A 51 -3.08 5.58 -8.10
N PRO A 52 -2.79 6.21 -9.23
CA PRO A 52 -1.72 7.19 -9.32
C PRO A 52 -1.88 8.31 -8.27
N GLY A 53 -0.92 8.42 -7.34
CA GLY A 53 -0.95 9.41 -6.26
C GLY A 53 -1.97 9.14 -5.15
N GLY A 54 -2.65 8.00 -5.19
CA GLY A 54 -3.60 7.58 -4.16
C GLY A 54 -3.02 6.56 -3.18
N PRO A 55 -3.79 6.21 -2.13
CA PRO A 55 -3.43 5.18 -1.19
C PRO A 55 -3.42 3.80 -1.86
N ALA A 56 -2.58 2.91 -1.35
CA ALA A 56 -2.57 1.53 -1.80
C ALA A 56 -3.52 0.68 -0.95
N ASP A 57 -4.23 -0.21 -1.63
CA ASP A 57 -5.10 -1.22 -1.04
C ASP A 57 -4.46 -2.59 -1.15
N LEU A 58 -4.61 -3.42 -0.13
CA LEU A 58 -4.18 -4.81 -0.15
C LEU A 58 -5.39 -5.75 -0.14
N TYR A 59 -5.41 -6.68 -1.08
CA TYR A 59 -6.39 -7.74 -1.22
C TYR A 59 -5.69 -9.08 -1.05
N ILE A 60 -6.25 -9.98 -0.27
CA ILE A 60 -5.73 -11.35 -0.07
C ILE A 60 -6.83 -12.34 -0.41
N TYR A 61 -6.47 -13.35 -1.22
CA TYR A 61 -7.32 -14.44 -1.67
C TYR A 61 -6.68 -15.74 -1.22
N LEU A 62 -7.36 -16.48 -0.36
CA LEU A 62 -6.87 -17.76 0.18
C LEU A 62 -7.21 -18.92 -0.75
N ALA A 63 -6.32 -19.90 -0.84
CA ALA A 63 -6.51 -21.16 -1.54
C ALA A 63 -6.98 -21.02 -3.00
N VAL A 64 -6.40 -20.07 -3.75
CA VAL A 64 -6.71 -19.86 -5.17
C VAL A 64 -5.92 -20.75 -6.13
N GLY A 65 -4.90 -21.46 -5.62
CA GLY A 65 -4.03 -22.30 -6.42
C GLY A 65 -3.13 -21.53 -7.38
N GLU A 66 -2.65 -22.23 -8.42
CA GLU A 66 -1.74 -21.67 -9.44
C GLU A 66 -2.49 -20.99 -10.60
N GLU A 67 -3.79 -21.16 -10.70
CA GLU A 67 -4.60 -20.63 -11.78
C GLU A 67 -4.68 -19.09 -11.76
N LYS A 68 -5.10 -18.53 -12.90
CA LYS A 68 -5.39 -17.11 -12.97
C LYS A 68 -6.56 -16.77 -12.05
N LEU A 69 -6.44 -15.68 -11.31
CA LEU A 69 -7.51 -15.21 -10.44
C LEU A 69 -8.79 -14.93 -11.25
N ASP A 70 -9.90 -15.56 -10.84
CA ASP A 70 -11.23 -15.25 -11.39
C ASP A 70 -11.57 -13.79 -11.02
N PRO A 71 -11.85 -12.91 -12.00
CA PRO A 71 -12.20 -11.52 -11.74
C PRO A 71 -13.44 -11.33 -10.86
N LEU A 72 -14.33 -12.34 -10.81
CA LEU A 72 -15.54 -12.32 -10.00
C LEU A 72 -15.32 -12.83 -8.58
N ARG A 73 -14.16 -13.42 -8.30
CA ARG A 73 -13.85 -13.91 -6.96
C ARG A 73 -13.70 -12.75 -5.98
N ARG A 74 -14.42 -12.82 -4.88
CA ARG A 74 -14.26 -11.88 -3.77
C ARG A 74 -13.00 -12.20 -2.97
N PRO A 75 -12.23 -11.19 -2.53
CA PRO A 75 -11.11 -11.40 -1.63
C PRO A 75 -11.60 -11.90 -0.26
N ASP A 76 -10.80 -12.75 0.37
CA ASP A 76 -11.04 -13.22 1.74
C ASP A 76 -10.67 -12.16 2.78
N PHE A 77 -9.78 -11.23 2.40
CA PHE A 77 -9.43 -10.08 3.22
C PHE A 77 -9.12 -8.85 2.36
N VAL A 78 -9.54 -7.69 2.84
CA VAL A 78 -9.25 -6.38 2.23
C VAL A 78 -8.77 -5.40 3.28
N ARG A 79 -7.63 -4.75 3.02
CA ARG A 79 -7.17 -3.59 3.77
C ARG A 79 -7.10 -2.40 2.84
N LYS A 80 -8.11 -1.54 2.92
CA LYS A 80 -8.15 -0.26 2.21
C LYS A 80 -7.19 0.74 2.85
N GLY A 81 -6.49 1.53 2.02
CA GLY A 81 -5.56 2.53 2.50
C GLY A 81 -4.48 1.93 3.41
N LEU A 82 -3.84 0.83 3.00
CA LEU A 82 -2.76 0.21 3.76
C LEU A 82 -1.59 1.18 3.95
N THR A 83 -1.26 1.93 2.91
CA THR A 83 -0.24 2.99 2.89
C THR A 83 -0.67 4.09 1.93
N GLU A 84 -0.28 5.33 2.22
CA GLU A 84 -0.41 6.48 1.32
C GLU A 84 0.80 6.60 0.38
N ASP A 85 1.90 5.94 0.74
CA ASP A 85 3.12 5.92 -0.04
C ASP A 85 3.01 4.92 -1.20
N ARG A 86 3.84 5.12 -2.23
CA ARG A 86 3.85 4.23 -3.39
C ARG A 86 4.34 2.84 -2.99
N VAL A 87 3.52 1.80 -3.22
CA VAL A 87 3.98 0.41 -3.13
C VAL A 87 4.99 0.16 -4.24
N ILE A 88 6.13 -0.40 -3.87
CA ILE A 88 7.25 -0.70 -4.77
C ILE A 88 7.55 -2.18 -4.85
N ASP A 89 7.07 -2.99 -3.89
CA ASP A 89 7.29 -4.43 -3.90
C ASP A 89 6.29 -5.22 -3.06
N LEU A 90 6.02 -6.46 -3.48
CA LEU A 90 5.42 -7.54 -2.69
C LEU A 90 6.36 -8.73 -2.71
N GLU A 91 6.77 -9.22 -1.56
CA GLU A 91 7.73 -10.32 -1.43
C GLU A 91 7.27 -11.36 -0.41
N SER A 92 7.53 -12.65 -0.71
CA SER A 92 7.40 -13.72 0.27
C SER A 92 8.69 -13.83 1.10
N LYS A 93 8.59 -13.60 2.39
CA LYS A 93 9.72 -13.80 3.33
C LYS A 93 9.81 -15.23 3.86
N GLY A 94 9.04 -16.16 3.28
CA GLY A 94 8.92 -17.55 3.70
C GLY A 94 8.06 -17.73 4.95
N LYS A 95 7.77 -19.00 5.31
CA LYS A 95 6.96 -19.37 6.49
C LYS A 95 5.63 -18.64 6.59
N GLY A 96 4.96 -18.43 5.44
CA GLY A 96 3.67 -17.72 5.38
C GLY A 96 3.77 -16.25 5.77
N SER A 97 4.85 -15.57 5.37
CA SER A 97 5.02 -14.13 5.62
C SER A 97 5.04 -13.36 4.30
N LEU A 98 4.16 -12.37 4.19
CA LEU A 98 4.08 -11.41 3.09
C LEU A 98 4.73 -10.10 3.53
N ALA A 99 5.71 -9.61 2.77
CA ALA A 99 6.21 -8.25 2.91
C ALA A 99 5.57 -7.34 1.88
N VAL A 100 5.11 -6.19 2.33
CA VAL A 100 4.62 -5.08 1.49
C VAL A 100 5.56 -3.90 1.71
N THR A 101 6.31 -3.53 0.68
CA THR A 101 7.24 -2.40 0.74
C THR A 101 6.65 -1.21 0.02
N SER A 102 6.63 -0.07 0.70
CA SER A 102 6.25 1.22 0.14
C SER A 102 7.36 2.24 0.30
N CYS A 103 7.35 3.27 -0.54
CA CYS A 103 8.41 4.26 -0.57
C CYS A 103 7.83 5.67 -0.71
N PHE A 104 8.23 6.54 0.20
CA PHE A 104 8.04 7.98 0.12
C PHE A 104 9.30 8.65 -0.45
N GLY A 105 9.12 9.53 -1.45
CA GLY A 105 10.25 10.27 -2.03
C GLY A 105 11.22 9.41 -2.82
N CYS A 106 10.79 8.28 -3.39
CA CYS A 106 11.66 7.39 -4.16
C CYS A 106 12.39 8.12 -5.30
N GLY A 107 13.73 8.06 -5.27
CA GLY A 107 14.58 8.73 -6.23
C GLY A 107 14.79 10.23 -5.97
N ALA A 108 14.24 10.78 -4.89
CA ALA A 108 14.52 12.13 -4.42
C ALA A 108 15.77 12.17 -3.53
N SER A 109 16.22 13.38 -3.19
CA SER A 109 17.36 13.56 -2.27
C SER A 109 17.08 13.09 -0.84
N LYS A 110 15.81 12.93 -0.49
CA LYS A 110 15.35 12.32 0.77
C LYS A 110 14.31 11.27 0.44
N SER A 111 14.59 10.02 0.77
CA SER A 111 13.66 8.92 0.58
C SER A 111 13.49 8.10 1.86
N THR A 112 12.36 7.42 1.94
CA THR A 112 12.03 6.52 3.06
C THR A 112 11.30 5.32 2.50
N GLU A 113 11.77 4.12 2.88
CA GLU A 113 11.09 2.87 2.55
C GLU A 113 10.54 2.23 3.82
N ASP A 114 9.26 1.92 3.81
CA ASP A 114 8.55 1.21 4.87
C ASP A 114 8.17 -0.19 4.40
N THR A 115 8.51 -1.21 5.17
CA THR A 115 8.09 -2.59 4.90
C THR A 115 7.23 -3.12 6.03
N LEU A 116 6.01 -3.52 5.70
CA LEU A 116 5.12 -4.26 6.59
C LEU A 116 5.30 -5.75 6.34
N THR A 117 5.63 -6.52 7.39
CA THR A 117 5.59 -7.98 7.33
C THR A 117 4.24 -8.46 7.87
N ILE A 118 3.45 -9.08 7.01
CA ILE A 118 2.10 -9.57 7.31
C ILE A 118 2.16 -11.08 7.46
N VAL A 119 1.49 -11.61 8.47
CA VAL A 119 1.38 -13.04 8.75
C VAL A 119 -0.07 -13.41 9.05
N TYR A 120 -0.45 -14.66 8.76
CA TYR A 120 -1.73 -15.21 9.16
C TYR A 120 -1.56 -16.09 10.38
N ARG A 121 -2.25 -15.79 11.47
CA ARG A 121 -2.18 -16.55 12.72
C ARG A 121 -3.54 -16.57 13.40
N GLN A 122 -3.96 -17.75 13.87
CA GLN A 122 -5.21 -17.93 14.62
C GLN A 122 -6.44 -17.33 13.90
N GLY A 123 -6.53 -17.53 12.58
CA GLY A 123 -7.67 -17.08 11.79
C GLY A 123 -7.67 -15.58 11.44
N GLN A 124 -6.57 -14.84 11.63
CA GLN A 124 -6.50 -13.42 11.32
C GLN A 124 -5.16 -12.98 10.74
N PHE A 125 -5.21 -11.96 9.91
CA PHE A 125 -4.03 -11.29 9.38
C PHE A 125 -3.50 -10.28 10.39
N LEU A 126 -2.20 -10.37 10.68
CA LEU A 126 -1.49 -9.53 11.65
C LEU A 126 -0.30 -8.86 10.98
N VAL A 127 0.01 -7.64 11.38
CA VAL A 127 1.33 -7.06 11.17
C VAL A 127 2.27 -7.72 12.17
N GLY A 128 3.13 -8.61 11.68
CA GLY A 128 4.10 -9.38 12.45
C GLY A 128 5.47 -8.73 12.52
N GLY A 129 5.72 -7.71 11.68
CA GLY A 129 6.96 -6.93 11.67
C GLY A 129 6.80 -5.62 10.93
N TYR A 130 7.69 -4.70 11.23
CA TYR A 130 7.82 -3.41 10.56
C TYR A 130 9.28 -3.04 10.45
N SER A 131 9.71 -2.66 9.26
CA SER A 131 11.02 -2.05 9.06
C SER A 131 10.89 -0.74 8.30
N ARG A 132 11.80 0.17 8.59
CA ARG A 132 11.96 1.45 7.89
C ARG A 132 13.41 1.66 7.59
N SER A 133 13.72 2.05 6.36
CA SER A 133 15.00 2.63 5.99
C SER A 133 14.79 4.04 5.46
N TRP A 134 15.79 4.87 5.61
CA TRP A 134 15.79 6.21 5.05
C TRP A 134 17.19 6.59 4.59
N ASP A 135 17.24 7.41 3.54
CA ASP A 135 18.44 8.04 3.05
C ASP A 135 18.21 9.53 2.81
N TRP A 136 19.22 10.32 3.06
CA TRP A 136 19.22 11.74 2.82
C TRP A 136 20.53 12.19 2.19
N ASN A 137 20.44 12.65 0.96
CA ASN A 137 21.54 13.18 0.17
C ASN A 137 21.53 14.71 0.24
N GLN A 138 22.53 15.29 0.90
CA GLN A 138 22.70 16.74 1.00
C GLN A 138 23.83 17.21 0.13
N GLN A 139 23.58 18.25 -0.70
CA GLN A 139 24.62 18.93 -1.41
C GLN A 139 25.42 19.80 -0.43
N THR A 140 26.73 19.58 -0.35
CA THR A 140 27.69 20.37 0.44
C THR A 140 28.70 21.07 -0.46
N SER A 141 29.57 21.93 0.10
CA SER A 141 30.68 22.55 -0.65
C SER A 141 31.63 21.51 -1.22
N ASP A 142 31.77 20.37 -0.57
CA ASP A 142 32.76 19.34 -0.86
C ASP A 142 32.19 18.15 -1.66
N GLY A 143 30.89 18.22 -2.02
CA GLY A 143 30.22 17.18 -2.79
C GLY A 143 28.84 16.81 -2.20
N VAL A 144 28.45 15.54 -2.32
CA VAL A 144 27.20 15.01 -1.77
C VAL A 144 27.52 14.23 -0.50
N GLU A 145 26.92 14.63 0.62
CA GLU A 145 26.95 13.87 1.86
C GLU A 145 25.65 13.03 1.98
N THR A 146 25.80 11.72 2.18
CA THR A 146 24.67 10.80 2.35
C THR A 146 24.58 10.36 3.81
N THR A 147 23.44 10.63 4.43
CA THR A 147 23.08 10.11 5.76
C THR A 147 22.03 9.02 5.58
N VAL A 148 22.22 7.90 6.24
CA VAL A 148 21.29 6.76 6.16
C VAL A 148 20.95 6.25 7.54
N GLY A 149 19.79 5.61 7.64
CA GLY A 149 19.41 4.97 8.88
C GLY A 149 18.24 4.02 8.69
N GLY A 150 17.85 3.37 9.76
CA GLY A 150 16.74 2.46 9.70
C GLY A 150 16.38 1.84 11.02
N CYS A 151 15.26 1.17 11.04
CA CYS A 151 14.83 0.30 12.11
C CYS A 151 14.28 -1.00 11.55
N ASP A 152 14.36 -2.06 12.34
CA ASP A 152 13.70 -3.33 12.09
C ASP A 152 13.07 -3.82 13.39
N ILE A 153 11.77 -4.06 13.36
CA ILE A 153 10.99 -4.48 14.55
C ILE A 153 10.24 -5.76 14.22
N ASN A 154 10.55 -6.81 14.94
CA ASN A 154 9.81 -8.06 14.89
C ASN A 154 8.79 -8.09 16.05
N TYR A 155 7.52 -7.89 15.72
CA TYR A 155 6.43 -7.88 16.72
C TYR A 155 6.16 -9.27 17.31
N LEU A 156 6.47 -10.35 16.57
CA LEU A 156 6.26 -11.72 17.05
C LEU A 156 7.24 -12.10 18.17
N THR A 157 8.45 -11.51 18.13
CA THR A 157 9.50 -11.79 19.12
C THR A 157 9.70 -10.66 20.13
N GLY A 158 9.13 -9.48 19.88
CA GLY A 158 9.32 -8.30 20.69
C GLY A 158 10.74 -7.72 20.63
N LYS A 159 11.51 -8.07 19.58
CA LYS A 159 12.90 -7.61 19.39
C LYS A 159 12.96 -6.64 18.22
N GLY A 160 13.98 -5.80 18.21
CA GLY A 160 14.25 -4.93 17.08
C GLY A 160 15.66 -4.35 17.13
N THR A 161 16.02 -3.66 16.06
CA THR A 161 17.28 -2.90 15.91
C THR A 161 16.98 -1.52 15.35
N VAL A 162 17.85 -0.56 15.70
CA VAL A 162 17.87 0.78 15.13
C VAL A 162 19.30 1.09 14.70
N SER A 163 19.48 1.56 13.46
CA SER A 163 20.76 1.98 12.92
C SER A 163 20.72 3.45 12.50
N LYS A 164 21.87 4.10 12.56
CA LYS A 164 22.08 5.46 12.07
C LYS A 164 23.50 5.61 11.53
N ASP A 165 23.64 6.31 10.41
CA ASP A 165 24.92 6.64 9.79
C ASP A 165 25.79 5.41 9.46
N LEU A 166 25.20 4.39 8.83
CA LEU A 166 25.85 3.13 8.45
C LEU A 166 26.48 2.35 9.61
N LYS A 167 26.15 2.69 10.85
CA LYS A 167 26.61 1.95 12.03
C LYS A 167 25.77 0.71 12.24
N ASP A 168 26.39 -0.32 12.81
CA ASP A 168 25.69 -1.54 13.20
C ASP A 168 24.44 -1.21 14.03
N GLY A 169 23.35 -1.89 13.70
CA GLY A 169 22.08 -1.68 14.37
C GLY A 169 22.17 -1.95 15.87
N LYS A 170 21.79 -0.98 16.69
CA LYS A 170 21.70 -1.16 18.13
C LYS A 170 20.43 -1.93 18.47
N PRO A 171 20.54 -3.05 19.23
CA PRO A 171 19.37 -3.79 19.64
C PRO A 171 18.49 -2.95 20.56
N ILE A 172 17.19 -2.99 20.29
CA ILE A 172 16.18 -2.38 21.15
C ILE A 172 15.22 -3.45 21.66
N LYS A 173 14.74 -3.24 22.86
CA LYS A 173 13.68 -4.06 23.46
C LYS A 173 12.47 -3.18 23.74
N GLY A 174 11.30 -3.68 23.45
CA GLY A 174 10.06 -2.97 23.68
C GLY A 174 8.89 -3.94 23.87
N LYS A 175 7.75 -3.41 24.25
CA LYS A 175 6.50 -4.18 24.29
C LYS A 175 5.87 -4.23 22.91
N PHE A 176 6.69 -4.59 21.90
CA PHE A 176 6.21 -4.76 20.54
C PHE A 176 5.28 -5.98 20.49
N ARG A 177 4.10 -5.80 19.93
CA ARG A 177 3.10 -6.88 19.79
C ARG A 177 2.48 -6.82 18.40
N PRO A 178 2.13 -7.97 17.81
CA PRO A 178 1.41 -8.00 16.56
C PRO A 178 0.13 -7.16 16.61
N VAL A 179 -0.14 -6.44 15.54
CA VAL A 179 -1.32 -5.60 15.38
C VAL A 179 -2.22 -6.25 14.35
N PRO A 180 -3.54 -6.41 14.58
CA PRO A 180 -4.45 -6.86 13.53
C PRO A 180 -4.31 -5.97 12.30
N LEU A 181 -4.15 -6.58 11.12
CA LEU A 181 -3.90 -5.83 9.88
C LEU A 181 -5.05 -4.87 9.55
N LYS A 182 -6.29 -5.26 9.90
CA LYS A 182 -7.47 -4.40 9.77
C LYS A 182 -7.37 -3.08 10.56
N ASP A 183 -6.62 -3.10 11.66
CA ASP A 183 -6.47 -1.98 12.60
C ASP A 183 -5.14 -1.23 12.39
N TRP A 184 -4.31 -1.66 11.44
CA TRP A 184 -3.03 -1.01 11.15
C TRP A 184 -3.24 0.38 10.53
N SER A 185 -2.42 1.31 10.96
CA SER A 185 -2.31 2.67 10.42
C SER A 185 -0.91 3.22 10.69
N SER A 186 -0.49 4.23 9.96
CA SER A 186 0.87 4.81 10.05
C SER A 186 1.20 5.37 11.44
N ASP A 187 0.21 5.81 12.22
CA ASP A 187 0.37 6.27 13.60
C ASP A 187 0.71 5.15 14.60
N LYS A 188 0.52 3.88 14.20
CA LYS A 188 0.92 2.70 15.00
C LYS A 188 2.35 2.25 14.76
N ARG A 189 3.09 2.96 13.94
CA ARG A 189 4.52 2.71 13.75
C ARG A 189 5.26 2.81 15.09
N PRO A 190 6.31 1.99 15.30
CA PRO A 190 7.11 2.11 16.49
C PRO A 190 7.80 3.47 16.55
N LYS A 191 7.69 4.19 17.67
CA LYS A 191 8.39 5.48 17.87
C LYS A 191 9.90 5.37 17.68
N ALA A 192 10.48 4.19 17.89
CA ALA A 192 11.88 3.93 17.62
C ALA A 192 12.24 4.02 16.13
N CYS A 193 11.26 4.03 15.23
CA CYS A 193 11.42 4.17 13.78
C CYS A 193 11.06 5.59 13.28
N ASP A 194 10.80 6.53 14.18
CA ASP A 194 10.58 7.94 13.83
C ASP A 194 11.96 8.64 13.81
N PHE A 195 12.38 9.13 12.62
CA PHE A 195 13.67 9.79 12.38
C PHE A 195 13.47 11.21 11.86
#